data_5a7e9cb26eeb564ab73f4b6cee7f270d
#
_entry.id   5a7e9cb26eeb564ab73f4b6cee7f270d
#
_cell.length_a   1.000
_cell.length_b   1.000
_cell.length_c   1.000
_cell.angle_alpha   90.00
_cell.angle_beta   90.00
_cell.angle_gamma   90.00
#
_symmetry.space_group_name_H-M   'P 1'
#
loop_
_entity.id
_entity.type
_entity.pdbx_description
1 polymer ?
#
loop_
_entity_poly.entity_id
_entity_poly.type
_entity_poly.pdbx_seq_one_letter_code
_entity_poly.pdbx_strand_id
1 'polypeptide(L)'
;MKPVTDLVVIHEHPEWQKPLFAALDGRGIAYAPFDLKHAAFSNIETPAAKVYFNQASPSAYVRGNTRAVPLALAYMRTLERLGARVLNGADVFALELSKSAQATLLRTMNIDTPWSITFNDATALRAYDHQIRWPAILKPDQGGSGARIHVVESLAEVESIFAADPSIWLPDNLFLLQEYLPHDPEQGIVRLEFLGGELLYAMRVKTHGRFNLCPSPVCNPDDGDGACEVPAVQVAAPPVEFYAYPDVPREAVDTAARIVRAARLDVGGIEYLETPDGRRVFYDINANSNLRPSVAAAFGFDPFERVVDFLEGVLRSCLHVGPRA
;
A
#
# COMPACT_ATOMS: atom_id res chain seq x y z
N MET A 1 -27.08 8.22 20.65
CA MET A 1 -26.13 7.79 21.72
C MET A 1 -24.84 8.59 21.55
N LYS A 2 -24.12 8.95 22.62
CA LYS A 2 -22.77 9.51 22.50
C LYS A 2 -21.85 8.40 21.98
N PRO A 3 -20.85 8.71 21.10
CA PRO A 3 -19.86 7.74 20.68
C PRO A 3 -19.15 7.13 21.89
N VAL A 4 -18.81 5.85 21.79
CA VAL A 4 -18.18 5.10 22.89
C VAL A 4 -16.69 5.45 23.00
N THR A 5 -16.10 5.90 21.89
CA THR A 5 -14.68 6.30 21.80
C THR A 5 -14.53 7.45 20.80
N ASP A 6 -13.39 8.14 20.84
CA ASP A 6 -13.10 9.22 19.89
C ASP A 6 -12.69 8.69 18.51
N LEU A 7 -11.90 7.63 18.49
CA LEU A 7 -11.28 7.06 17.32
C LEU A 7 -11.42 5.53 17.29
N VAL A 8 -11.66 4.96 16.11
CA VAL A 8 -11.48 3.52 15.86
C VAL A 8 -10.36 3.32 14.84
N VAL A 9 -9.40 2.45 15.15
CA VAL A 9 -8.33 2.04 14.23
C VAL A 9 -8.67 0.69 13.64
N ILE A 10 -8.95 0.66 12.32
CA ILE A 10 -9.27 -0.56 11.57
C ILE A 10 -7.96 -1.20 11.12
N HIS A 11 -7.68 -2.44 11.50
CA HIS A 11 -6.42 -3.11 11.15
C HIS A 11 -6.58 -4.63 11.03
N GLU A 12 -5.61 -5.31 10.42
CA GLU A 12 -5.53 -6.77 10.42
C GLU A 12 -4.23 -7.30 11.05
N HIS A 13 -3.28 -6.40 11.37
CA HIS A 13 -1.99 -6.77 11.94
C HIS A 13 -1.70 -5.93 13.19
N PRO A 14 -2.04 -6.42 14.41
CA PRO A 14 -1.93 -5.65 15.63
C PRO A 14 -0.49 -5.23 15.97
N GLU A 15 0.51 -6.07 15.65
CA GLU A 15 1.91 -5.75 15.91
C GLU A 15 2.39 -4.50 15.17
N TRP A 16 1.91 -4.27 13.96
CA TRP A 16 2.27 -3.07 13.18
C TRP A 16 1.63 -1.80 13.74
N GLN A 17 0.57 -1.93 14.55
CA GLN A 17 -0.11 -0.80 15.15
C GLN A 17 0.49 -0.38 16.50
N LYS A 18 1.38 -1.19 17.10
CA LYS A 18 1.96 -0.89 18.42
C LYS A 18 2.57 0.51 18.53
N PRO A 19 3.36 1.01 17.57
CA PRO A 19 3.90 2.37 17.65
C PRO A 19 2.81 3.46 17.62
N LEU A 20 1.79 3.29 16.78
CA LEU A 20 0.64 4.19 16.72
C LEU A 20 -0.13 4.17 18.04
N PHE A 21 -0.43 2.98 18.57
CA PHE A 21 -1.16 2.84 19.82
C PHE A 21 -0.38 3.45 20.99
N ALA A 22 0.94 3.24 21.06
CA ALA A 22 1.78 3.85 22.09
C ALA A 22 1.76 5.39 22.01
N ALA A 23 1.77 5.97 20.81
CA ALA A 23 1.67 7.41 20.63
C ALA A 23 0.28 7.95 21.01
N LEU A 24 -0.82 7.24 20.67
CA LEU A 24 -2.18 7.59 21.08
C LEU A 24 -2.34 7.54 22.61
N ASP A 25 -1.82 6.50 23.27
CA ASP A 25 -1.82 6.34 24.71
C ASP A 25 -1.03 7.47 25.40
N GLY A 26 0.14 7.81 24.87
CA GLY A 26 0.97 8.90 25.37
C GLY A 26 0.30 10.27 25.32
N ARG A 27 -0.66 10.47 24.41
CA ARG A 27 -1.44 11.70 24.25
C ARG A 27 -2.82 11.63 24.94
N GLY A 28 -3.17 10.49 25.54
CA GLY A 28 -4.45 10.29 26.22
C GLY A 28 -5.67 10.31 25.27
N ILE A 29 -5.48 9.99 24.00
CA ILE A 29 -6.58 9.89 23.02
C ILE A 29 -7.30 8.56 23.21
N ALA A 30 -8.61 8.62 23.46
CA ALA A 30 -9.43 7.43 23.59
C ALA A 30 -9.66 6.79 22.22
N TYR A 31 -9.18 5.56 22.04
CA TYR A 31 -9.34 4.79 20.80
C TYR A 31 -9.80 3.37 21.08
N ALA A 32 -10.32 2.70 20.03
CA ALA A 32 -10.61 1.27 20.02
C ALA A 32 -10.02 0.61 18.78
N PRO A 33 -9.32 -0.52 18.91
CA PRO A 33 -8.89 -1.33 17.76
C PRO A 33 -10.08 -2.10 17.18
N PHE A 34 -10.12 -2.23 15.85
CA PHE A 34 -11.05 -3.09 15.14
C PHE A 34 -10.25 -4.10 14.31
N ASP A 35 -10.07 -5.31 14.87
CA ASP A 35 -9.27 -6.38 14.26
C ASP A 35 -10.09 -7.12 13.20
N LEU A 36 -9.78 -6.89 11.93
CA LEU A 36 -10.46 -7.46 10.76
C LEU A 36 -10.35 -8.99 10.64
N LYS A 37 -9.44 -9.63 11.38
CA LYS A 37 -9.28 -11.10 11.33
C LYS A 37 -10.47 -11.83 11.94
N HIS A 38 -11.11 -11.23 12.95
CA HIS A 38 -12.19 -11.84 13.74
C HIS A 38 -13.34 -10.87 13.98
N ALA A 39 -13.67 -10.06 12.97
CA ALA A 39 -14.64 -9.00 13.10
C ALA A 39 -15.97 -9.32 12.41
N ALA A 40 -17.01 -8.71 12.94
CA ALA A 40 -18.33 -8.57 12.32
C ALA A 40 -18.85 -7.16 12.59
N PHE A 41 -19.75 -6.67 11.76
CA PHE A 41 -20.43 -5.40 11.96
C PHE A 41 -21.90 -5.51 11.56
N SER A 42 -22.72 -4.62 12.10
CA SER A 42 -24.15 -4.54 11.79
C SER A 42 -24.47 -3.19 11.17
N ASN A 43 -25.29 -3.18 10.12
CA ASN A 43 -25.76 -1.96 9.45
C ASN A 43 -26.87 -1.22 10.21
N ILE A 44 -27.38 -1.81 11.30
CA ILE A 44 -28.38 -1.18 12.17
C ILE A 44 -27.77 -0.54 13.43
N GLU A 45 -26.47 -0.76 13.66
CA GLU A 45 -25.76 -0.15 14.78
C GLU A 45 -25.28 1.26 14.43
N THR A 46 -25.32 2.14 15.41
CA THR A 46 -24.69 3.46 15.28
C THR A 46 -23.18 3.31 15.34
N PRO A 47 -22.41 4.01 14.49
CA PRO A 47 -20.96 4.00 14.56
C PRO A 47 -20.44 4.32 15.98
N ALA A 48 -19.49 3.49 16.45
CA ALA A 48 -18.92 3.60 17.79
C ALA A 48 -18.08 4.88 17.98
N ALA A 49 -17.58 5.45 16.89
CA ALA A 49 -16.80 6.68 16.86
C ALA A 49 -17.26 7.59 15.72
N LYS A 50 -16.86 8.86 15.76
CA LYS A 50 -17.04 9.79 14.64
C LYS A 50 -15.93 9.65 13.59
N VAL A 51 -14.74 9.25 14.01
CA VAL A 51 -13.54 9.11 13.18
C VAL A 51 -13.05 7.68 13.21
N TYR A 52 -12.75 7.16 12.04
CA TYR A 52 -12.14 5.86 11.83
C TYR A 52 -10.86 6.05 11.03
N PHE A 53 -9.80 5.34 11.40
CA PHE A 53 -8.53 5.35 10.70
C PHE A 53 -8.26 3.98 10.11
N ASN A 54 -8.23 3.89 8.78
CA ASN A 54 -7.97 2.66 8.07
C ASN A 54 -6.47 2.36 8.04
N GLN A 55 -6.10 1.23 8.59
CA GLN A 55 -4.76 0.62 8.58
C GLN A 55 -4.83 -0.83 8.04
N ALA A 56 -5.88 -1.17 7.29
CA ALA A 56 -5.96 -2.44 6.58
C ALA A 56 -4.95 -2.47 5.43
N SER A 57 -4.31 -3.61 5.22
CA SER A 57 -3.28 -3.77 4.20
C SER A 57 -3.76 -4.63 3.02
N PRO A 58 -3.50 -4.24 1.76
CA PRO A 58 -3.71 -5.08 0.59
C PRO A 58 -3.01 -6.43 0.68
N SER A 59 -1.84 -6.48 1.35
CA SER A 59 -1.03 -7.69 1.53
C SER A 59 -1.55 -8.66 2.60
N ALA A 60 -2.72 -8.41 3.18
CA ALA A 60 -3.31 -9.29 4.20
C ALA A 60 -3.42 -10.76 3.73
N TYR A 61 -3.62 -10.99 2.44
CA TYR A 61 -3.70 -12.33 1.87
C TYR A 61 -2.38 -13.12 1.99
N VAL A 62 -1.23 -12.46 1.93
CA VAL A 62 0.10 -13.09 2.09
C VAL A 62 0.25 -13.72 3.49
N ARG A 63 -0.47 -13.17 4.47
CA ARG A 63 -0.50 -13.64 5.87
C ARG A 63 -1.70 -14.55 6.18
N GLY A 64 -2.39 -15.05 5.15
CA GLY A 64 -3.58 -15.90 5.30
C GLY A 64 -4.87 -15.14 5.66
N ASN A 65 -4.83 -13.81 5.78
CA ASN A 65 -5.97 -12.96 6.17
C ASN A 65 -6.79 -12.47 4.96
N THR A 66 -6.95 -13.29 3.93
CA THR A 66 -7.62 -12.91 2.67
C THR A 66 -9.01 -12.31 2.89
N ARG A 67 -9.76 -12.77 3.90
CA ARG A 67 -11.12 -12.30 4.21
C ARG A 67 -11.15 -10.91 4.84
N ALA A 68 -10.04 -10.41 5.37
CA ALA A 68 -9.95 -9.09 5.99
C ALA A 68 -10.19 -7.96 4.98
N VAL A 69 -9.70 -8.10 3.76
CA VAL A 69 -9.79 -7.07 2.72
C VAL A 69 -11.24 -6.78 2.30
N PRO A 70 -12.05 -7.78 1.87
CA PRO A 70 -13.45 -7.52 1.52
C PRO A 70 -14.28 -7.05 2.73
N LEU A 71 -13.99 -7.55 3.94
CA LEU A 71 -14.66 -7.07 5.16
C LEU A 71 -14.34 -5.59 5.43
N ALA A 72 -13.07 -5.18 5.28
CA ALA A 72 -12.66 -3.79 5.45
C ALA A 72 -13.42 -2.85 4.50
N LEU A 73 -13.48 -3.19 3.19
CA LEU A 73 -14.22 -2.40 2.21
C LEU A 73 -15.71 -2.29 2.55
N ALA A 74 -16.36 -3.41 2.90
CA ALA A 74 -17.77 -3.42 3.26
C ALA A 74 -18.02 -2.58 4.52
N TYR A 75 -17.17 -2.69 5.52
CA TYR A 75 -17.29 -1.94 6.77
C TYR A 75 -17.10 -0.44 6.55
N MET A 76 -16.04 -0.03 5.87
CA MET A 76 -15.78 1.39 5.58
C MET A 76 -16.92 2.04 4.79
N ARG A 77 -17.43 1.38 3.74
CA ARG A 77 -18.59 1.84 2.98
C ARG A 77 -19.83 2.02 3.87
N THR A 78 -20.05 1.11 4.81
CA THR A 78 -21.17 1.21 5.76
C THR A 78 -20.97 2.40 6.70
N LEU A 79 -19.77 2.56 7.26
CA LEU A 79 -19.44 3.69 8.15
C LEU A 79 -19.63 5.05 7.47
N GLU A 80 -19.14 5.20 6.24
CA GLU A 80 -19.28 6.42 5.45
C GLU A 80 -20.75 6.74 5.13
N ARG A 81 -21.56 5.71 4.81
CA ARG A 81 -23.01 5.85 4.61
C ARG A 81 -23.74 6.26 5.88
N LEU A 82 -23.24 5.83 7.04
CA LEU A 82 -23.78 6.21 8.36
C LEU A 82 -23.22 7.55 8.86
N GLY A 83 -22.43 8.25 8.05
CA GLY A 83 -21.92 9.59 8.34
C GLY A 83 -20.65 9.65 9.18
N ALA A 84 -19.97 8.54 9.41
CA ALA A 84 -18.64 8.53 10.04
C ALA A 84 -17.56 9.07 9.09
N ARG A 85 -16.55 9.75 9.61
CA ARG A 85 -15.35 10.12 8.87
C ARG A 85 -14.39 8.94 8.87
N VAL A 86 -14.11 8.38 7.69
CA VAL A 86 -13.09 7.34 7.54
C VAL A 86 -11.88 7.95 6.84
N LEU A 87 -10.74 7.95 7.53
CA LEU A 87 -9.45 8.37 6.98
C LEU A 87 -8.89 7.22 6.15
N ASN A 88 -8.42 7.52 4.95
CA ASN A 88 -8.14 6.55 3.89
C ASN A 88 -9.35 5.61 3.68
N GLY A 89 -10.52 6.21 3.46
CA GLY A 89 -11.80 5.52 3.38
C GLY A 89 -11.93 4.55 2.22
N ALA A 90 -13.15 4.07 1.98
CA ALA A 90 -13.41 2.95 1.08
C ALA A 90 -12.92 3.18 -0.35
N ASP A 91 -13.08 4.38 -0.92
CA ASP A 91 -12.63 4.70 -2.28
C ASP A 91 -11.09 4.73 -2.37
N VAL A 92 -10.43 5.26 -1.35
CA VAL A 92 -8.96 5.32 -1.24
C VAL A 92 -8.39 3.92 -1.12
N PHE A 93 -8.98 3.09 -0.26
CA PHE A 93 -8.56 1.71 -0.10
C PHE A 93 -8.83 0.87 -1.37
N ALA A 94 -9.96 1.09 -2.04
CA ALA A 94 -10.24 0.46 -3.33
C ALA A 94 -9.19 0.82 -4.40
N LEU A 95 -8.72 2.06 -4.42
CA LEU A 95 -7.63 2.48 -5.31
C LEU A 95 -6.31 1.77 -4.95
N GLU A 96 -5.98 1.66 -3.65
CA GLU A 96 -4.79 0.94 -3.20
C GLU A 96 -4.81 -0.54 -3.60
N LEU A 97 -6.00 -1.17 -3.55
CA LEU A 97 -6.19 -2.58 -3.92
C LEU A 97 -6.03 -2.86 -5.42
N SER A 98 -6.07 -1.85 -6.30
CA SER A 98 -6.09 -2.04 -7.75
C SER A 98 -4.95 -1.30 -8.44
N LYS A 99 -3.91 -2.04 -8.84
CA LYS A 99 -2.79 -1.50 -9.61
C LYS A 99 -3.23 -0.97 -10.98
N SER A 100 -4.25 -1.59 -11.59
CA SER A 100 -4.85 -1.12 -12.84
C SER A 100 -5.56 0.23 -12.68
N ALA A 101 -6.28 0.42 -11.57
CA ALA A 101 -6.90 1.71 -11.25
C ALA A 101 -5.84 2.80 -10.98
N GLN A 102 -4.77 2.47 -10.26
CA GLN A 102 -3.64 3.37 -10.01
C GLN A 102 -2.97 3.80 -11.34
N ALA A 103 -2.63 2.84 -12.21
CA ALA A 103 -2.03 3.12 -13.51
C ALA A 103 -2.94 4.01 -14.37
N THR A 104 -4.26 3.76 -14.35
CA THR A 104 -5.24 4.58 -15.06
C THR A 104 -5.30 6.00 -14.51
N LEU A 105 -5.33 6.16 -13.18
CA LEU A 105 -5.32 7.48 -12.53
C LEU A 105 -4.08 8.27 -12.95
N LEU A 106 -2.88 7.69 -12.82
CA LEU A 106 -1.62 8.34 -13.19
C LEU A 106 -1.61 8.77 -14.66
N ARG A 107 -2.05 7.88 -15.55
CA ARG A 107 -2.16 8.16 -16.98
C ARG A 107 -3.13 9.32 -17.30
N THR A 108 -4.30 9.36 -16.66
CA THR A 108 -5.29 10.43 -16.86
C THR A 108 -4.81 11.79 -16.36
N MET A 109 -3.84 11.78 -15.42
CA MET A 109 -3.17 12.97 -14.91
C MET A 109 -1.97 13.43 -15.76
N ASN A 110 -1.66 12.72 -16.86
CA ASN A 110 -0.45 12.88 -17.67
C ASN A 110 0.84 12.76 -16.83
N ILE A 111 0.87 11.81 -15.90
CA ILE A 111 2.04 11.47 -15.11
C ILE A 111 2.72 10.28 -15.77
N ASP A 112 4.05 10.35 -15.87
CA ASP A 112 4.84 9.25 -16.43
C ASP A 112 4.67 8.01 -15.55
N THR A 113 4.12 6.95 -16.14
CA THR A 113 3.78 5.68 -15.49
C THR A 113 4.01 4.52 -16.45
N PRO A 114 4.38 3.33 -15.96
CA PRO A 114 4.59 2.19 -16.85
C PRO A 114 3.31 1.85 -17.63
N TRP A 115 3.46 1.41 -18.89
CA TRP A 115 2.33 0.79 -19.58
C TRP A 115 1.91 -0.49 -18.82
N SER A 116 0.62 -0.81 -18.87
CA SER A 116 0.10 -2.04 -18.27
C SER A 116 -1.12 -2.57 -19.03
N ILE A 117 -1.26 -3.89 -19.03
CA ILE A 117 -2.41 -4.61 -19.59
C ILE A 117 -2.97 -5.47 -18.45
N THR A 118 -4.23 -5.24 -18.10
CA THR A 118 -4.94 -6.00 -17.06
C THR A 118 -5.71 -7.14 -17.71
N PHE A 119 -5.65 -8.33 -17.12
CA PHE A 119 -6.28 -9.53 -17.65
C PHE A 119 -6.74 -10.48 -16.54
N ASN A 120 -7.72 -11.33 -16.86
CA ASN A 120 -8.23 -12.43 -16.05
C ASN A 120 -8.11 -13.79 -16.75
N ASP A 121 -7.51 -13.78 -17.93
CA ASP A 121 -7.18 -14.96 -18.74
C ASP A 121 -5.88 -14.65 -19.49
N ALA A 122 -4.83 -15.44 -19.26
CA ALA A 122 -3.52 -15.25 -19.88
C ALA A 122 -3.57 -15.28 -21.41
N THR A 123 -4.47 -16.07 -21.98
CA THR A 123 -4.61 -16.17 -23.45
C THR A 123 -5.16 -14.89 -24.08
N ALA A 124 -5.87 -14.04 -23.32
CA ALA A 124 -6.39 -12.76 -23.79
C ALA A 124 -5.25 -11.77 -24.13
N LEU A 125 -4.05 -11.95 -23.56
CA LEU A 125 -2.87 -11.11 -23.85
C LEU A 125 -2.43 -11.20 -25.32
N ARG A 126 -2.75 -12.28 -26.01
CA ARG A 126 -2.44 -12.44 -27.45
C ARG A 126 -3.01 -11.32 -28.32
N ALA A 127 -4.14 -10.73 -27.93
CA ALA A 127 -4.73 -9.59 -28.62
C ALA A 127 -3.87 -8.31 -28.53
N TYR A 128 -2.98 -8.26 -27.55
CA TYR A 128 -2.12 -7.11 -27.24
C TYR A 128 -0.64 -7.37 -27.59
N ASP A 129 -0.29 -8.50 -28.20
CA ASP A 129 1.09 -8.91 -28.49
C ASP A 129 1.89 -7.80 -29.19
N HIS A 130 1.26 -7.08 -30.12
CA HIS A 130 1.86 -5.95 -30.85
C HIS A 130 2.20 -4.73 -29.97
N GLN A 131 1.70 -4.66 -28.74
CA GLN A 131 1.94 -3.57 -27.77
C GLN A 131 2.93 -3.98 -26.68
N ILE A 132 3.11 -5.30 -26.46
CA ILE A 132 3.96 -5.82 -25.38
C ILE A 132 5.43 -5.66 -25.76
N ARG A 133 6.21 -5.17 -24.82
CA ARG A 133 7.67 -5.11 -24.91
C ARG A 133 8.27 -5.97 -23.81
N TRP A 134 9.13 -6.88 -24.21
CA TRP A 134 9.79 -7.81 -23.32
C TRP A 134 11.18 -7.31 -22.92
N PRO A 135 11.72 -7.61 -21.70
CA PRO A 135 10.99 -8.28 -20.62
C PRO A 135 9.85 -7.42 -20.04
N ALA A 136 8.89 -8.06 -19.38
CA ALA A 136 7.78 -7.43 -18.72
C ALA A 136 7.62 -7.93 -17.27
N ILE A 137 6.90 -7.18 -16.45
CA ILE A 137 6.54 -7.57 -15.08
C ILE A 137 5.13 -8.14 -15.07
N LEU A 138 5.01 -9.37 -14.61
CA LEU A 138 3.74 -10.01 -14.29
C LEU A 138 3.47 -9.89 -12.80
N LYS A 139 2.32 -9.33 -12.41
CA LYS A 139 1.96 -9.14 -10.99
C LYS A 139 0.44 -9.15 -10.76
N PRO A 140 -0.06 -9.54 -9.55
CA PRO A 140 -1.47 -9.41 -9.19
C PRO A 140 -1.94 -7.96 -9.25
N ASP A 141 -3.24 -7.73 -9.57
CA ASP A 141 -3.87 -6.41 -9.46
C ASP A 141 -3.97 -6.00 -7.98
N GLN A 142 -4.48 -6.86 -7.13
CA GLN A 142 -4.37 -6.69 -5.69
C GLN A 142 -2.97 -7.12 -5.23
N GLY A 143 -2.00 -6.23 -5.43
CA GLY A 143 -0.64 -6.42 -4.97
C GLY A 143 -0.49 -6.23 -3.46
N GLY A 144 0.75 -6.24 -3.02
CA GLY A 144 1.16 -5.93 -1.66
C GLY A 144 2.48 -6.59 -1.34
N SER A 145 3.39 -5.81 -0.76
CA SER A 145 4.74 -6.25 -0.36
C SER A 145 5.59 -6.88 -1.48
N GLY A 146 5.24 -6.71 -2.76
CA GLY A 146 5.96 -7.31 -3.88
C GLY A 146 5.76 -8.82 -4.06
N ALA A 147 4.75 -9.40 -3.41
CA ALA A 147 4.44 -10.82 -3.54
C ALA A 147 3.95 -11.18 -4.95
N ARG A 148 4.33 -12.37 -5.43
CA ARG A 148 3.92 -12.93 -6.73
C ARG A 148 4.25 -12.05 -7.93
N ILE A 149 5.37 -11.33 -7.87
CA ILE A 149 5.91 -10.58 -9.00
C ILE A 149 6.90 -11.45 -9.75
N HIS A 150 6.75 -11.55 -11.08
CA HIS A 150 7.65 -12.27 -11.97
C HIS A 150 8.14 -11.34 -13.06
N VAL A 151 9.40 -11.47 -13.43
CA VAL A 151 9.91 -10.92 -14.71
C VAL A 151 9.74 -12.01 -15.76
N VAL A 152 9.10 -11.68 -16.85
CA VAL A 152 8.73 -12.64 -17.91
C VAL A 152 9.23 -12.14 -19.27
N GLU A 153 9.64 -13.08 -20.11
CA GLU A 153 10.30 -12.81 -21.40
C GLU A 153 9.39 -13.09 -22.62
N SER A 154 8.20 -13.69 -22.39
CA SER A 154 7.29 -14.05 -23.48
C SER A 154 5.87 -14.36 -22.99
N LEU A 155 4.90 -14.33 -23.92
CA LEU A 155 3.52 -14.80 -23.65
C LEU A 155 3.48 -16.27 -23.27
N ALA A 156 4.31 -17.12 -23.87
CA ALA A 156 4.39 -18.54 -23.57
C ALA A 156 4.79 -18.79 -22.12
N GLU A 157 5.72 -17.99 -21.60
CA GLU A 157 6.14 -18.06 -20.20
C GLU A 157 4.99 -17.63 -19.26
N VAL A 158 4.29 -16.55 -19.58
CA VAL A 158 3.10 -16.12 -18.83
C VAL A 158 2.07 -17.25 -18.77
N GLU A 159 1.68 -17.81 -19.92
CA GLU A 159 0.72 -18.92 -19.99
C GLU A 159 1.20 -20.15 -19.18
N SER A 160 2.50 -20.46 -19.21
CA SER A 160 3.09 -21.55 -18.44
C SER A 160 2.98 -21.35 -16.93
N ILE A 161 3.22 -20.13 -16.44
CA ILE A 161 3.09 -19.79 -15.00
C ILE A 161 1.67 -20.06 -14.52
N PHE A 162 0.64 -19.60 -15.25
CA PHE A 162 -0.76 -19.81 -14.87
C PHE A 162 -1.22 -21.27 -15.01
N ALA A 163 -0.65 -22.01 -15.94
CA ALA A 163 -0.94 -23.44 -16.10
C ALA A 163 -0.32 -24.28 -14.98
N ALA A 164 0.85 -23.87 -14.46
CA ALA A 164 1.56 -24.61 -13.41
C ALA A 164 0.90 -24.47 -12.03
N ASP A 165 0.36 -23.28 -11.72
CA ASP A 165 -0.28 -23.02 -10.43
C ASP A 165 -1.59 -22.22 -10.59
N PRO A 166 -2.74 -22.91 -10.67
CA PRO A 166 -4.03 -22.22 -10.71
C PRO A 166 -4.36 -21.35 -9.50
N SER A 167 -3.68 -21.54 -8.37
CA SER A 167 -3.90 -20.73 -7.17
C SER A 167 -3.26 -19.34 -7.29
N ILE A 168 -2.40 -19.11 -8.30
CA ILE A 168 -1.77 -17.81 -8.53
C ILE A 168 -2.81 -16.70 -8.77
N TRP A 169 -4.00 -17.02 -9.27
CA TRP A 169 -5.08 -16.08 -9.50
C TRP A 169 -5.63 -15.41 -8.23
N LEU A 170 -5.37 -16.00 -7.06
CA LEU A 170 -5.78 -15.38 -5.80
C LEU A 170 -4.91 -14.14 -5.50
N PRO A 171 -5.47 -13.12 -4.79
CA PRO A 171 -6.78 -13.13 -4.10
C PRO A 171 -7.96 -12.62 -4.95
N ASP A 172 -7.76 -11.88 -6.03
CA ASP A 172 -8.78 -11.11 -6.74
C ASP A 172 -9.07 -11.59 -8.17
N ASN A 173 -8.34 -12.58 -8.64
CA ASN A 173 -8.45 -13.16 -9.98
C ASN A 173 -8.10 -12.18 -11.12
N LEU A 174 -7.30 -11.16 -10.85
CA LEU A 174 -6.82 -10.20 -11.83
C LEU A 174 -5.30 -10.09 -11.78
N PHE A 175 -4.69 -9.96 -12.96
CA PHE A 175 -3.27 -9.73 -13.11
C PHE A 175 -2.98 -8.57 -14.05
N LEU A 176 -1.81 -7.95 -13.86
CA LEU A 176 -1.24 -7.01 -14.80
C LEU A 176 0.02 -7.59 -15.43
N LEU A 177 0.13 -7.40 -16.74
CA LEU A 177 1.40 -7.39 -17.43
C LEU A 177 1.82 -5.92 -17.57
N GLN A 178 2.98 -5.56 -17.04
CA GLN A 178 3.45 -4.18 -16.93
C GLN A 178 4.86 -4.03 -17.52
N GLU A 179 5.17 -2.84 -18.00
CA GLU A 179 6.52 -2.45 -18.44
C GLU A 179 7.57 -2.76 -17.38
N TYR A 180 8.63 -3.46 -17.79
CA TYR A 180 9.83 -3.59 -16.98
C TYR A 180 10.67 -2.32 -17.13
N LEU A 181 10.91 -1.63 -16.04
CA LEU A 181 11.69 -0.40 -16.01
C LEU A 181 13.08 -0.71 -15.42
N PRO A 182 14.14 -0.66 -16.24
CA PRO A 182 15.49 -0.74 -15.71
C PRO A 182 15.75 0.48 -14.81
N HIS A 183 16.35 0.25 -13.66
CA HIS A 183 16.77 1.28 -12.73
C HIS A 183 18.11 0.89 -12.09
N ASP A 184 18.82 1.86 -11.54
CA ASP A 184 20.05 1.61 -10.82
C ASP A 184 19.74 0.97 -9.45
N PRO A 185 20.11 -0.29 -9.21
CA PRO A 185 19.84 -0.98 -7.95
C PRO A 185 20.52 -0.30 -6.73
N GLU A 186 21.62 0.44 -6.93
CA GLU A 186 22.28 1.20 -5.87
C GLU A 186 21.51 2.47 -5.48
N GLN A 187 20.78 3.05 -6.42
CA GLN A 187 19.88 4.17 -6.11
C GLN A 187 18.53 3.69 -5.56
N GLY A 188 18.11 2.49 -5.96
CA GLY A 188 16.86 1.89 -5.54
C GLY A 188 15.64 2.66 -6.04
N ILE A 189 14.52 2.47 -5.35
CA ILE A 189 13.28 3.20 -5.59
C ILE A 189 13.16 4.40 -4.62
N VAL A 190 12.38 5.39 -4.99
CA VAL A 190 12.06 6.52 -4.11
C VAL A 190 10.62 6.40 -3.62
N ARG A 191 10.43 6.54 -2.32
CA ARG A 191 9.13 6.60 -1.69
C ARG A 191 8.97 7.91 -0.92
N LEU A 192 7.87 8.61 -1.20
CA LEU A 192 7.50 9.86 -0.53
C LEU A 192 6.30 9.57 0.37
N GLU A 193 6.44 9.80 1.66
CA GLU A 193 5.37 9.66 2.64
C GLU A 193 4.66 10.99 2.83
N PHE A 194 3.32 10.95 2.81
CA PHE A 194 2.45 12.11 2.94
C PHE A 194 1.51 11.97 4.13
N LEU A 195 1.20 13.09 4.76
CA LEU A 195 0.27 13.20 5.87
C LEU A 195 -0.57 14.47 5.70
N GLY A 196 -1.89 14.33 5.65
CA GLY A 196 -2.80 15.47 5.47
C GLY A 196 -2.59 16.26 4.18
N GLY A 197 -2.02 15.63 3.15
CA GLY A 197 -1.72 16.26 1.86
C GLY A 197 -0.33 16.89 1.76
N GLU A 198 0.43 16.95 2.85
CA GLU A 198 1.78 17.52 2.92
C GLU A 198 2.84 16.40 2.95
N LEU A 199 4.02 16.65 2.36
CA LEU A 199 5.14 15.74 2.43
C LEU A 199 5.61 15.59 3.88
N LEU A 200 5.60 14.36 4.39
CA LEU A 200 6.11 14.05 5.71
C LEU A 200 7.62 13.83 5.67
N TYR A 201 8.08 12.92 4.81
CA TYR A 201 9.48 12.70 4.48
C TYR A 201 9.62 11.89 3.19
N ALA A 202 10.83 11.84 2.65
CA ALA A 202 11.17 10.98 1.52
C ALA A 202 12.27 10.00 1.90
N MET A 203 12.26 8.82 1.26
CA MET A 203 13.28 7.81 1.44
C MET A 203 13.65 7.13 0.13
N ARG A 204 14.89 6.65 0.05
CA ARG A 204 15.34 5.68 -0.94
C ARG A 204 15.26 4.28 -0.33
N VAL A 205 14.81 3.33 -1.13
CA VAL A 205 14.66 1.93 -0.72
C VAL A 205 15.52 1.07 -1.65
N LYS A 206 16.58 0.49 -1.12
CA LYS A 206 17.44 -0.45 -1.85
C LYS A 206 16.90 -1.86 -1.66
N THR A 207 16.51 -2.48 -2.75
CA THR A 207 15.87 -3.80 -2.74
C THR A 207 16.82 -4.93 -3.08
N HIS A 208 18.03 -4.61 -3.57
CA HIS A 208 19.02 -5.59 -4.04
C HIS A 208 18.44 -6.57 -5.06
N GLY A 209 17.59 -6.04 -5.97
CA GLY A 209 16.93 -6.84 -7.03
C GLY A 209 15.68 -7.58 -6.59
N ARG A 210 15.24 -7.45 -5.33
CA ARG A 210 13.97 -8.01 -4.85
C ARG A 210 12.82 -7.08 -5.17
N PHE A 211 11.66 -7.66 -5.46
CA PHE A 211 10.40 -6.90 -5.56
C PHE A 211 9.72 -6.71 -4.20
N ASN A 212 10.00 -7.58 -3.24
CA ASN A 212 9.42 -7.51 -1.91
C ASN A 212 10.12 -6.44 -1.06
N LEU A 213 9.36 -5.41 -0.66
CA LEU A 213 9.82 -4.28 0.13
C LEU A 213 9.59 -4.46 1.64
N CYS A 214 8.97 -5.57 2.05
CA CYS A 214 8.72 -5.83 3.46
C CYS A 214 9.92 -6.57 4.09
N PRO A 215 10.62 -5.98 5.06
CA PRO A 215 11.72 -6.64 5.74
C PRO A 215 11.26 -7.66 6.80
N SER A 216 9.93 -7.78 7.02
CA SER A 216 9.37 -8.66 8.04
C SER A 216 9.33 -10.12 7.56
N PRO A 217 9.77 -11.10 8.36
CA PRO A 217 9.60 -12.51 8.06
C PRO A 217 8.14 -12.92 7.83
N VAL A 218 7.20 -12.19 8.43
CA VAL A 218 5.75 -12.43 8.25
C VAL A 218 5.27 -12.13 6.82
N CYS A 219 5.99 -11.26 6.10
CA CYS A 219 5.70 -10.97 4.69
C CYS A 219 6.49 -11.85 3.71
N ASN A 220 7.40 -12.68 4.22
CA ASN A 220 8.27 -13.57 3.46
C ASN A 220 8.18 -14.98 4.06
N PRO A 221 7.03 -15.68 3.94
CA PRO A 221 6.87 -17.01 4.51
C PRO A 221 7.78 -18.06 3.86
N ASP A 222 8.29 -17.81 2.65
CA ASP A 222 9.19 -18.73 1.93
C ASP A 222 10.67 -18.64 2.37
N ASP A 223 11.05 -17.66 3.19
CA ASP A 223 12.40 -17.54 3.75
C ASP A 223 12.61 -18.39 5.03
N GLY A 224 11.61 -19.19 5.46
CA GLY A 224 11.64 -20.02 6.65
C GLY A 224 11.02 -21.40 6.46
N ASP A 225 11.86 -22.45 6.56
CA ASP A 225 11.53 -23.86 6.81
C ASP A 225 10.56 -24.60 5.87
N GLY A 226 10.88 -24.63 4.59
CA GLY A 226 10.47 -25.74 3.71
C GLY A 226 11.60 -26.77 3.67
N ALA A 227 11.49 -27.85 4.43
CA ALA A 227 12.44 -28.96 4.42
C ALA A 227 12.56 -29.55 3.02
N CYS A 228 13.61 -29.15 2.30
CA CYS A 228 14.21 -29.94 1.25
C CYS A 228 15.73 -29.81 1.39
N GLU A 229 16.34 -30.87 1.92
CA GLU A 229 17.79 -30.99 2.06
C GLU A 229 18.47 -30.93 0.70
N VAL A 230 19.02 -29.76 0.35
CA VAL A 230 20.16 -29.65 -0.56
C VAL A 230 21.10 -28.63 0.08
N PRO A 231 22.37 -28.97 0.38
CA PRO A 231 23.33 -28.02 0.94
C PRO A 231 23.87 -27.16 -0.19
N ALA A 232 23.12 -26.14 -0.59
CA ALA A 232 23.67 -25.00 -1.27
C ALA A 232 23.89 -23.91 -0.23
N VAL A 233 25.11 -23.41 -0.13
CA VAL A 233 25.45 -22.21 0.60
C VAL A 233 24.68 -21.07 -0.06
N GLN A 234 23.44 -20.88 0.32
CA GLN A 234 22.68 -19.70 -0.04
C GLN A 234 23.25 -18.55 0.81
N VAL A 235 24.10 -17.75 0.16
CA VAL A 235 24.39 -16.41 0.69
C VAL A 235 23.05 -15.71 0.76
N ALA A 236 22.51 -15.53 1.96
CA ALA A 236 21.25 -14.82 2.16
C ALA A 236 21.35 -13.46 1.44
N ALA A 237 20.43 -13.18 0.53
CA ALA A 237 20.44 -11.90 -0.16
C ALA A 237 20.36 -10.77 0.88
N PRO A 238 21.08 -9.64 0.68
CA PRO A 238 21.09 -8.55 1.66
C PRO A 238 19.67 -8.05 1.93
N PRO A 239 19.38 -7.62 3.18
CA PRO A 239 18.04 -7.14 3.55
C PRO A 239 17.69 -5.88 2.76
N VAL A 240 16.38 -5.59 2.65
CA VAL A 240 15.90 -4.30 2.12
C VAL A 240 16.35 -3.18 3.06
N GLU A 241 16.96 -2.15 2.49
CA GLU A 241 17.53 -1.03 3.23
C GLU A 241 16.75 0.26 2.94
N PHE A 242 16.59 1.10 3.97
CA PHE A 242 15.84 2.35 3.92
C PHE A 242 16.73 3.51 4.31
N TYR A 243 16.86 4.51 3.44
CA TYR A 243 17.70 5.69 3.65
C TYR A 243 16.87 6.97 3.55
N ALA A 244 17.11 7.91 4.45
CA ALA A 244 16.53 9.24 4.33
C ALA A 244 16.97 9.92 3.02
N TYR A 245 16.03 10.59 2.35
CA TYR A 245 16.30 11.32 1.11
C TYR A 245 15.86 12.79 1.24
N PRO A 246 16.62 13.62 1.98
CA PRO A 246 16.25 15.02 2.22
C PRO A 246 16.27 15.88 0.95
N ASP A 247 17.17 15.57 0.00
CA ASP A 247 17.35 16.32 -1.24
C ASP A 247 16.46 15.80 -2.39
N VAL A 248 15.28 15.26 -2.06
CA VAL A 248 14.33 14.81 -3.08
C VAL A 248 13.95 15.98 -4.01
N PRO A 249 13.98 15.81 -5.34
CA PRO A 249 13.66 16.88 -6.29
C PRO A 249 12.26 17.44 -6.07
N ARG A 250 12.15 18.78 -6.01
CA ARG A 250 10.87 19.47 -5.79
C ARG A 250 9.81 19.06 -6.78
N GLU A 251 10.16 18.87 -8.06
CA GLU A 251 9.23 18.43 -9.10
C GLU A 251 8.62 17.04 -8.80
N ALA A 252 9.41 16.13 -8.19
CA ALA A 252 8.91 14.84 -7.76
C ALA A 252 7.92 14.98 -6.61
N VAL A 253 8.22 15.87 -5.64
CA VAL A 253 7.32 16.19 -4.53
C VAL A 253 6.02 16.82 -5.03
N ASP A 254 6.10 17.80 -5.94
CA ASP A 254 4.92 18.48 -6.50
C ASP A 254 4.04 17.49 -7.29
N THR A 255 4.66 16.57 -8.05
CA THR A 255 3.95 15.51 -8.77
C THR A 255 3.27 14.56 -7.81
N ALA A 256 3.98 14.06 -6.79
CA ALA A 256 3.42 13.17 -5.76
C ALA A 256 2.28 13.85 -4.99
N ALA A 257 2.40 15.14 -4.66
CA ALA A 257 1.34 15.90 -4.00
C ALA A 257 0.07 16.02 -4.88
N ARG A 258 0.23 16.13 -6.21
CA ARG A 258 -0.92 16.06 -7.15
C ARG A 258 -1.59 14.69 -7.10
N ILE A 259 -0.80 13.60 -7.07
CA ILE A 259 -1.32 12.24 -6.96
C ILE A 259 -2.09 12.07 -5.65
N VAL A 260 -1.50 12.48 -4.52
CA VAL A 260 -2.12 12.42 -3.19
C VAL A 260 -3.50 13.11 -3.16
N ARG A 261 -3.58 14.32 -3.74
CA ARG A 261 -4.86 15.05 -3.84
C ARG A 261 -5.87 14.33 -4.72
N ALA A 262 -5.45 13.83 -5.89
CA ALA A 262 -6.34 13.12 -6.81
C ALA A 262 -6.83 11.79 -6.23
N ALA A 263 -5.96 11.07 -5.54
CA ALA A 263 -6.27 9.82 -4.83
C ALA A 263 -7.01 10.05 -3.49
N ARG A 264 -7.10 11.30 -3.00
CA ARG A 264 -7.70 11.67 -1.70
C ARG A 264 -7.03 10.99 -0.50
N LEU A 265 -5.72 10.77 -0.56
CA LEU A 265 -4.99 10.17 0.53
C LEU A 265 -4.95 11.11 1.75
N ASP A 266 -5.36 10.61 2.91
CA ASP A 266 -5.15 11.29 4.20
C ASP A 266 -3.73 10.99 4.73
N VAL A 267 -3.30 9.74 4.65
CA VAL A 267 -1.95 9.25 4.98
C VAL A 267 -1.53 8.24 3.93
N GLY A 268 -0.32 8.33 3.39
CA GLY A 268 0.10 7.33 2.41
C GLY A 268 1.43 7.62 1.76
N GLY A 269 1.89 6.66 0.97
CA GLY A 269 3.17 6.72 0.27
C GLY A 269 3.00 6.63 -1.25
N ILE A 270 3.78 7.46 -1.96
CA ILE A 270 3.86 7.45 -3.42
C ILE A 270 5.25 6.97 -3.82
N GLU A 271 5.32 6.00 -4.74
CA GLU A 271 6.58 5.44 -5.21
C GLU A 271 6.88 5.78 -6.66
N TYR A 272 8.16 6.06 -6.94
CA TYR A 272 8.66 6.23 -8.29
C TYR A 272 10.05 5.61 -8.47
N LEU A 273 10.39 5.32 -9.72
CA LEU A 273 11.72 4.92 -10.17
C LEU A 273 12.38 6.05 -10.96
N GLU A 274 13.71 6.12 -10.88
CA GLU A 274 14.54 6.93 -11.76
C GLU A 274 15.19 5.99 -12.79
N THR A 275 14.83 6.15 -14.07
CA THR A 275 15.40 5.37 -15.16
C THR A 275 16.76 5.91 -15.59
N PRO A 276 17.63 5.12 -16.27
CA PRO A 276 18.96 5.57 -16.70
C PRO A 276 18.95 6.78 -17.64
N ASP A 277 17.85 7.03 -18.35
CA ASP A 277 17.64 8.20 -19.19
C ASP A 277 17.07 9.42 -18.43
N GLY A 278 16.96 9.33 -17.10
CA GLY A 278 16.59 10.41 -16.21
C GLY A 278 15.08 10.66 -16.06
N ARG A 279 14.22 9.76 -16.55
CA ARG A 279 12.77 9.82 -16.34
C ARG A 279 12.44 9.45 -14.89
N ARG A 280 11.41 10.10 -14.32
CA ARG A 280 10.80 9.70 -13.05
C ARG A 280 9.45 9.07 -13.32
N VAL A 281 9.36 7.76 -13.13
CA VAL A 281 8.19 6.96 -13.48
C VAL A 281 7.48 6.55 -12.20
N PHE A 282 6.27 7.08 -11.98
CA PHE A 282 5.44 6.81 -10.81
C PHE A 282 4.63 5.53 -11.04
N TYR A 283 4.60 4.62 -10.08
CA TYR A 283 4.01 3.30 -10.32
C TYR A 283 3.21 2.72 -9.15
N ASP A 284 3.31 3.30 -7.94
CA ASP A 284 2.61 2.76 -6.77
C ASP A 284 2.05 3.86 -5.86
N ILE A 285 0.80 3.65 -5.43
CA ILE A 285 0.05 4.50 -4.52
C ILE A 285 -0.36 3.64 -3.33
N ASN A 286 0.15 3.95 -2.15
CA ASN A 286 -0.07 3.19 -0.93
C ASN A 286 -0.87 4.03 0.07
N ALA A 287 -2.08 3.61 0.39
CA ALA A 287 -2.92 4.25 1.42
C ALA A 287 -2.62 3.71 2.83
N ASN A 288 -1.93 2.58 2.92
CA ASN A 288 -1.41 2.07 4.18
C ASN A 288 0.10 2.27 4.20
N SER A 289 0.57 3.18 5.05
CA SER A 289 1.98 3.47 5.20
C SER A 289 2.56 2.84 6.45
N ASN A 290 3.55 1.96 6.24
CA ASN A 290 4.41 1.47 7.29
C ASN A 290 5.50 2.51 7.57
N LEU A 291 5.14 3.58 8.26
CA LEU A 291 6.05 4.66 8.63
C LEU A 291 7.34 4.12 9.27
N ARG A 292 8.47 4.75 8.93
CA ARG A 292 9.81 4.30 9.36
C ARG A 292 10.42 5.29 10.36
N PRO A 293 10.34 5.01 11.70
CA PRO A 293 10.95 5.90 12.69
C PRO A 293 12.44 6.12 12.47
N SER A 294 13.19 5.07 12.06
CA SER A 294 14.63 5.17 11.78
C SER A 294 14.97 6.14 10.63
N VAL A 295 14.09 6.23 9.62
CA VAL A 295 14.24 7.18 8.51
C VAL A 295 13.82 8.58 8.96
N ALA A 296 12.66 8.71 9.62
CA ALA A 296 12.11 9.98 10.07
C ALA A 296 13.01 10.67 11.11
N ALA A 297 13.75 9.90 11.90
CA ALA A 297 14.74 10.43 12.86
C ALA A 297 15.82 11.29 12.17
N ALA A 298 16.20 10.98 10.92
CA ALA A 298 17.12 11.81 10.14
C ALA A 298 16.54 13.20 9.80
N PHE A 299 15.20 13.36 9.85
CA PHE A 299 14.49 14.62 9.69
C PHE A 299 14.10 15.26 11.02
N GLY A 300 14.50 14.66 12.16
CA GLY A 300 14.35 15.22 13.49
C GLY A 300 12.98 15.05 14.14
N PHE A 301 12.19 14.04 13.74
CA PHE A 301 10.86 13.78 14.34
C PHE A 301 10.50 12.29 14.40
N ASP A 302 9.49 11.97 15.21
CA ASP A 302 8.81 10.67 15.21
C ASP A 302 7.60 10.75 14.29
N PRO A 303 7.46 9.86 13.28
CA PRO A 303 6.36 9.90 12.33
C PRO A 303 5.01 9.53 12.95
N PHE A 304 4.98 8.71 14.02
CA PHE A 304 3.74 8.36 14.71
C PHE A 304 3.20 9.51 15.53
N GLU A 305 4.08 10.31 16.16
CA GLU A 305 3.65 11.55 16.83
C GLU A 305 3.04 12.54 15.82
N ARG A 306 3.60 12.65 14.60
CA ARG A 306 3.00 13.48 13.55
C ARG A 306 1.63 12.96 13.11
N VAL A 307 1.46 11.65 13.00
CA VAL A 307 0.14 11.06 12.71
C VAL A 307 -0.85 11.37 13.83
N VAL A 308 -0.43 11.29 15.08
CA VAL A 308 -1.30 11.63 16.22
C VAL A 308 -1.67 13.11 16.22
N ASP A 309 -0.73 14.04 15.93
CA ASP A 309 -1.03 15.47 15.76
C ASP A 309 -2.12 15.69 14.68
N PHE A 310 -2.00 14.98 13.54
CA PHE A 310 -2.99 15.03 12.48
C PHE A 310 -4.36 14.50 12.94
N LEU A 311 -4.37 13.33 13.59
CA LEU A 311 -5.60 12.71 14.11
C LEU A 311 -6.31 13.63 15.13
N GLU A 312 -5.58 14.28 16.04
CA GLU A 312 -6.14 15.27 16.95
C GLU A 312 -6.79 16.45 16.21
N GLY A 313 -6.14 16.91 15.13
CA GLY A 313 -6.71 17.97 14.28
C GLY A 313 -8.04 17.56 13.65
N VAL A 314 -8.12 16.32 13.15
CA VAL A 314 -9.34 15.74 12.57
C VAL A 314 -10.42 15.59 13.65
N LEU A 315 -10.09 15.03 14.81
CA LEU A 315 -11.03 14.85 15.92
C LEU A 315 -11.62 16.20 16.37
N ARG A 316 -10.78 17.23 16.52
CA ARG A 316 -11.25 18.59 16.85
C ARG A 316 -12.21 19.15 15.80
N SER A 317 -11.90 18.97 14.52
CA SER A 317 -12.77 19.45 13.43
C SER A 317 -14.14 18.76 13.40
N CYS A 318 -14.20 17.46 13.72
CA CYS A 318 -15.44 16.70 13.80
C CYS A 318 -16.32 17.06 15.01
N LEU A 319 -15.74 17.66 16.07
CA LEU A 319 -16.50 18.14 17.23
C LEU A 319 -17.24 19.46 16.93
N HIS A 320 -16.77 20.27 15.98
CA HIS A 320 -17.34 21.58 15.64
C HIS A 320 -18.39 21.54 14.52
N VAL A 321 -18.53 20.43 13.81
CA VAL A 321 -19.58 20.23 12.81
C VAL A 321 -20.80 19.63 13.53
N GLY A 322 -21.74 20.49 13.92
CA GLY A 322 -23.06 20.06 14.43
C GLY A 322 -23.80 19.21 13.39
N PRO A 323 -24.84 18.45 13.79
CA PRO A 323 -25.57 17.60 12.85
C PRO A 323 -26.09 18.47 11.70
N ARG A 324 -25.76 18.09 10.46
CA ARG A 324 -26.43 18.66 9.27
C ARG A 324 -27.90 18.24 9.36
N ALA A 325 -28.77 19.25 9.43
CA ALA A 325 -30.24 19.10 9.46
C ALA A 325 -30.75 18.39 8.21
#